data_9d550a6cb8d3ff131a359c16cd5ce4f1
#
_entry.id   9d550a6cb8d3ff131a359c16cd5ce4f1
#
_cell.length_a   1.000
_cell.length_b   1.000
_cell.length_c   1.000
_cell.angle_alpha   90.00
_cell.angle_beta   90.00
_cell.angle_gamma   90.00
#
_symmetry.space_group_name_H-M   'P 1'
#
loop_
_entity.id
_entity.type
_entity.pdbx_description
1 polymer ?
#
loop_
_entity_poly.entity_id
_entity_poly.type
_entity_poly.pdbx_seq_one_letter_code
_entity_poly.pdbx_strand_id
1 'polypeptide(L)'
;MILGFDPGRDKCGLAVMGKERQLLYHQVVVSQEALATIQQLCQDYAIETIVMGDQTTAKSWEQKLSRDLSVSVPIILVDERYSTLEARDRYWQMYPPQGLKRLIPQGMRQPPRPIDDIVAILLIERYLTLGSRGS
;
A
#
# COMPACT_ATOMS: atom_id res chain seq x y z
N MET A 1 -14.18 1.47 3.41
CA MET A 1 -12.77 1.16 3.62
C MET A 1 -11.98 1.37 2.34
N ILE A 2 -10.69 1.62 2.46
CA ILE A 2 -9.84 1.96 1.34
C ILE A 2 -8.77 0.89 1.21
N LEU A 3 -8.57 0.38 -0.01
CA LEU A 3 -7.50 -0.56 -0.30
C LEU A 3 -6.35 0.17 -0.96
N GLY A 4 -5.15 0.03 -0.41
CA GLY A 4 -3.92 0.54 -1.00
C GLY A 4 -3.20 -0.57 -1.75
N PHE A 5 -2.71 -0.26 -2.93
CA PHE A 5 -2.02 -1.21 -3.78
C PHE A 5 -0.74 -0.59 -4.32
N ASP A 6 0.37 -1.19 -3.97
CA ASP A 6 1.69 -0.83 -4.51
C ASP A 6 2.12 -1.95 -5.45
N PRO A 7 1.86 -1.82 -6.76
CA PRO A 7 2.23 -2.86 -7.70
C PRO A 7 3.73 -2.89 -7.93
N GLY A 8 4.30 -4.09 -7.91
CA GLY A 8 5.69 -4.32 -8.21
C GLY A 8 5.85 -5.42 -9.25
N ARG A 9 7.06 -5.60 -9.71
CA ARG A 9 7.36 -6.61 -10.73
C ARG A 9 7.22 -8.03 -10.18
N ASP A 10 7.83 -8.29 -9.03
CA ASP A 10 7.85 -9.62 -8.42
C ASP A 10 6.94 -9.70 -7.20
N LYS A 11 6.83 -8.60 -6.46
CA LYS A 11 6.04 -8.52 -5.24
C LYS A 11 5.22 -7.25 -5.25
N CYS A 12 4.05 -7.32 -4.63
CA CYS A 12 3.15 -6.20 -4.50
C CYS A 12 2.83 -5.97 -3.03
N GLY A 13 2.54 -4.73 -2.68
CA GLY A 13 2.07 -4.38 -1.34
C GLY A 13 0.58 -4.13 -1.34
N LEU A 14 -0.09 -4.61 -0.31
CA LEU A 14 -1.53 -4.40 -0.12
C LEU A 14 -1.79 -3.95 1.30
N ALA A 15 -2.74 -3.03 1.45
CA ALA A 15 -3.19 -2.57 2.76
C ALA A 15 -4.67 -2.22 2.70
N VAL A 16 -5.36 -2.38 3.82
CA VAL A 16 -6.75 -1.93 3.97
C VAL A 16 -6.82 -1.03 5.18
N MET A 17 -7.42 0.13 5.00
CA MET A 17 -7.52 1.14 6.05
C MET A 17 -8.93 1.74 6.04
N GLY A 18 -9.45 2.00 7.24
CA GLY A 18 -10.70 2.74 7.40
C GLY A 18 -10.49 4.22 7.15
N LYS A 19 -11.58 4.96 6.94
CA LYS A 19 -11.54 6.40 6.69
C LYS A 19 -10.95 7.19 7.85
N GLU A 20 -10.98 6.63 9.05
CA GLU A 20 -10.41 7.25 10.25
C GLU A 20 -8.98 6.77 10.50
N ARG A 21 -8.32 6.23 9.45
CA ARG A 21 -6.92 5.80 9.44
C ARG A 21 -6.63 4.58 10.33
N GLN A 22 -7.65 3.80 10.69
CA GLN A 22 -7.41 2.54 11.38
C GLN A 22 -6.91 1.49 10.38
N LEU A 23 -5.75 0.92 10.65
CA LEU A 23 -5.14 -0.09 9.80
C LEU A 23 -5.77 -1.46 10.10
N LEU A 24 -6.36 -2.08 9.08
CA LEU A 24 -7.09 -3.33 9.23
C LEU A 24 -6.35 -4.52 8.64
N TYR A 25 -5.49 -4.29 7.66
CA TYR A 25 -4.77 -5.35 6.95
C TYR A 25 -3.56 -4.75 6.26
N HIS A 26 -2.46 -5.46 6.25
CA HIS A 26 -1.33 -5.15 5.35
C HIS A 26 -0.51 -6.42 5.09
N GLN A 27 -0.08 -6.59 3.85
CA GLN A 27 0.63 -7.80 3.44
C GLN A 27 1.42 -7.52 2.16
N VAL A 28 2.59 -8.16 2.05
CA VAL A 28 3.32 -8.26 0.79
C VAL A 28 2.94 -9.58 0.15
N VAL A 29 2.59 -9.55 -1.13
CA VAL A 29 2.20 -10.76 -1.88
C VAL A 29 3.01 -10.84 -3.17
N VAL A 30 3.19 -12.04 -3.71
CA VAL A 30 3.81 -12.17 -5.03
C VAL A 30 2.87 -11.60 -6.08
N SER A 31 3.44 -10.98 -7.12
CA SER A 31 2.64 -10.26 -8.12
C SER A 31 1.59 -11.13 -8.80
N GLN A 32 1.89 -12.40 -8.99
CA GLN A 32 0.97 -13.35 -9.62
C GLN A 32 -0.30 -13.59 -8.79
N GLU A 33 -0.23 -13.37 -7.47
CA GLU A 33 -1.35 -13.58 -6.56
C GLU A 33 -2.08 -12.28 -6.22
N ALA A 34 -1.58 -11.14 -6.71
CA ALA A 34 -2.11 -9.84 -6.32
C ALA A 34 -3.58 -9.69 -6.66
N LEU A 35 -3.97 -10.03 -7.90
CA LEU A 35 -5.36 -9.88 -8.33
C LEU A 35 -6.31 -10.73 -7.48
N ALA A 36 -5.96 -11.99 -7.25
CA ALA A 36 -6.79 -12.88 -6.44
C ALA A 36 -6.91 -12.37 -5.00
N THR A 37 -5.81 -11.85 -4.46
CA THR A 37 -5.81 -11.30 -3.10
C THR A 37 -6.68 -10.04 -3.02
N ILE A 38 -6.59 -9.16 -4.01
CA ILE A 38 -7.43 -7.94 -4.07
C ILE A 38 -8.90 -8.34 -4.14
N GLN A 39 -9.23 -9.33 -4.96
CA GLN A 39 -10.59 -9.84 -5.09
C GLN A 39 -11.10 -10.34 -3.73
N GLN A 40 -10.27 -11.10 -3.02
CA GLN A 40 -10.64 -11.61 -1.70
C GLN A 40 -10.83 -10.48 -0.68
N LEU A 41 -9.96 -9.47 -0.72
CA LEU A 41 -10.09 -8.32 0.17
C LEU A 41 -11.37 -7.54 -0.09
N CYS A 42 -11.79 -7.44 -1.35
CA CYS A 42 -13.05 -6.78 -1.70
C CYS A 42 -14.27 -7.56 -1.21
N GLN A 43 -14.12 -8.88 -0.99
CA GLN A 43 -15.20 -9.69 -0.39
C GLN A 43 -15.18 -9.60 1.12
N ASP A 44 -13.99 -9.55 1.73
CA ASP A 44 -13.85 -9.55 3.19
C ASP A 44 -14.11 -8.17 3.81
N TYR A 45 -13.85 -7.11 3.07
CA TYR A 45 -14.00 -5.73 3.53
C TYR A 45 -14.88 -4.94 2.57
N ALA A 46 -15.60 -3.96 3.08
CA ALA A 46 -16.41 -3.07 2.24
C ALA A 46 -15.51 -2.02 1.58
N ILE A 47 -14.74 -2.44 0.58
CA ILE A 47 -13.82 -1.56 -0.12
C ILE A 47 -14.59 -0.60 -1.02
N GLU A 48 -14.42 0.70 -0.80
CA GLU A 48 -15.08 1.76 -1.56
C GLU A 48 -14.16 2.36 -2.63
N THR A 49 -12.86 2.26 -2.43
CA THR A 49 -11.87 2.90 -3.30
C THR A 49 -10.59 2.10 -3.26
N ILE A 50 -9.95 1.95 -4.41
CA ILE A 50 -8.60 1.41 -4.51
C ILE A 50 -7.67 2.57 -4.82
N VAL A 51 -6.63 2.73 -4.00
CA VAL A 51 -5.60 3.74 -4.19
C VAL A 51 -4.33 3.05 -4.65
N MET A 52 -3.74 3.52 -5.73
CA MET A 52 -2.56 2.90 -6.32
C MET A 52 -1.52 3.96 -6.63
N GLY A 53 -0.24 3.58 -6.52
CA GLY A 53 0.85 4.47 -6.94
C GLY A 53 0.81 4.73 -8.44
N ASP A 54 1.32 5.89 -8.84
CA ASP A 54 1.28 6.36 -10.24
C ASP A 54 2.50 5.94 -11.06
N GLN A 55 3.06 4.76 -10.79
CA GLN A 55 4.20 4.21 -11.52
C GLN A 55 3.86 3.88 -12.97
N THR A 56 4.90 3.55 -13.74
CA THR A 56 4.75 3.21 -15.17
C THR A 56 3.82 2.02 -15.41
N THR A 57 3.71 1.09 -14.46
CA THR A 57 2.82 -0.07 -14.56
C THR A 57 1.39 0.22 -14.13
N ALA A 58 1.11 1.43 -13.60
CA ALA A 58 -0.19 1.76 -13.03
C ALA A 58 -1.31 1.61 -14.04
N LYS A 59 -1.11 2.09 -15.26
CA LYS A 59 -2.13 2.05 -16.30
C LYS A 59 -2.53 0.61 -16.65
N SER A 60 -1.55 -0.26 -16.75
CA SER A 60 -1.76 -1.67 -17.03
C SER A 60 -2.56 -2.34 -15.91
N TRP A 61 -2.19 -2.07 -14.66
CA TRP A 61 -2.89 -2.62 -13.51
C TRP A 61 -4.31 -2.05 -13.40
N GLU A 62 -4.49 -0.75 -13.68
CA GLU A 62 -5.80 -0.12 -13.65
C GLU A 62 -6.74 -0.82 -14.63
N GLN A 63 -6.27 -1.08 -15.85
CA GLN A 63 -7.06 -1.80 -16.86
C GLN A 63 -7.38 -3.22 -16.42
N LYS A 64 -6.39 -3.92 -15.88
CA LYS A 64 -6.56 -5.30 -15.42
C LYS A 64 -7.57 -5.40 -14.27
N LEU A 65 -7.47 -4.50 -13.30
CA LEU A 65 -8.40 -4.47 -12.18
C LEU A 65 -9.81 -4.12 -12.64
N SER A 66 -9.95 -3.14 -13.52
CA SER A 66 -11.27 -2.74 -14.06
C SER A 66 -11.93 -3.87 -14.84
N ARG A 67 -11.15 -4.68 -15.54
CA ARG A 67 -11.66 -5.79 -16.34
C ARG A 67 -11.98 -7.02 -15.49
N ASP A 68 -11.11 -7.36 -14.57
CA ASP A 68 -11.11 -8.68 -13.93
C ASP A 68 -11.73 -8.72 -12.52
N LEU A 69 -11.90 -7.57 -11.85
CA LEU A 69 -12.56 -7.55 -10.56
C LEU A 69 -14.08 -7.78 -10.73
N SER A 70 -14.64 -8.58 -9.84
CA SER A 70 -16.07 -8.86 -9.86
C SER A 70 -16.93 -7.69 -9.37
N VAL A 71 -16.31 -6.74 -8.66
CA VAL A 71 -16.98 -5.54 -8.17
C VAL A 71 -16.41 -4.31 -8.87
N SER A 72 -17.26 -3.30 -9.07
CA SER A 72 -16.83 -2.04 -9.68
C SER A 72 -16.41 -1.08 -8.56
N VAL A 73 -15.12 -0.78 -8.48
CA VAL A 73 -14.57 0.11 -7.45
C VAL A 73 -13.68 1.14 -8.15
N PRO A 74 -13.85 2.44 -7.82
CA PRO A 74 -12.99 3.46 -8.42
C PRO A 74 -11.54 3.26 -8.02
N ILE A 75 -10.64 3.51 -8.97
CA ILE A 75 -9.19 3.40 -8.79
C ILE A 75 -8.62 4.80 -8.88
N ILE A 76 -7.95 5.23 -7.81
CA ILE A 76 -7.35 6.57 -7.71
C ILE A 76 -5.84 6.41 -7.71
N LEU A 77 -5.17 7.13 -8.60
CA LEU A 77 -3.72 7.16 -8.65
C LEU A 77 -3.19 8.24 -7.72
N VAL A 78 -2.15 7.92 -6.98
CA VAL A 78 -1.55 8.83 -6.01
C VAL A 78 -0.05 8.91 -6.29
N ASP A 79 0.53 10.12 -6.19
CA ASP A 79 1.95 10.34 -6.31
C ASP A 79 2.68 9.55 -5.22
N GLU A 80 3.62 8.69 -5.64
CA GLU A 80 4.39 7.85 -4.73
C GLU A 80 5.83 8.33 -4.55
N ARG A 81 6.11 9.57 -4.91
CA ARG A 81 7.45 10.14 -4.76
C ARG A 81 7.90 10.04 -3.30
N TYR A 82 9.14 9.57 -3.11
CA TYR A 82 9.75 9.38 -1.79
C TYR A 82 9.05 8.35 -0.90
N SER A 83 8.12 7.57 -1.44
CA SER A 83 7.36 6.61 -0.63
C SER A 83 8.25 5.51 -0.03
N THR A 84 9.30 5.11 -0.75
CA THR A 84 10.22 4.07 -0.24
C THR A 84 10.96 4.54 1.01
N LEU A 85 11.44 5.79 1.01
CA LEU A 85 12.13 6.34 2.16
C LEU A 85 11.19 6.49 3.36
N GLU A 86 9.99 7.01 3.13
CA GLU A 86 8.99 7.14 4.18
C GLU A 86 8.56 5.79 4.72
N ALA A 87 8.45 4.78 3.85
CA ALA A 87 8.07 3.43 4.26
C ALA A 87 9.14 2.79 5.14
N ARG A 88 10.41 3.02 4.85
CA ARG A 88 11.51 2.53 5.70
C ARG A 88 11.44 3.16 7.09
N ASP A 89 11.20 4.45 7.17
CA ASP A 89 11.05 5.14 8.45
C ASP A 89 9.82 4.62 9.19
N ARG A 90 8.70 4.45 8.51
CA ARG A 90 7.47 3.93 9.11
C ARG A 90 7.66 2.50 9.58
N TYR A 91 8.41 1.68 8.85
CA TYR A 91 8.70 0.31 9.27
C TYR A 91 9.34 0.30 10.67
N TRP A 92 10.34 1.15 10.88
CA TRP A 92 11.03 1.19 12.17
C TRP A 92 10.19 1.82 13.30
N GLN A 93 9.18 2.61 12.96
CA GLN A 93 8.19 3.08 13.94
C GLN A 93 7.24 1.97 14.35
N MET A 94 6.81 1.15 13.40
CA MET A 94 5.90 0.03 13.66
C MET A 94 6.60 -1.15 14.32
N TYR A 95 7.85 -1.39 13.94
CA TYR A 95 8.67 -2.51 14.43
C TYR A 95 10.02 -1.98 14.91
N PRO A 96 10.08 -1.44 16.15
CA PRO A 96 11.31 -0.82 16.65
C PRO A 96 12.50 -1.78 16.62
N PRO A 97 13.72 -1.27 16.32
CA PRO A 97 14.90 -2.13 16.25
C PRO A 97 15.23 -2.72 17.62
N GLN A 98 15.78 -3.93 17.60
CA GLN A 98 16.17 -4.65 18.81
C GLN A 98 17.65 -4.97 18.78
N GLY A 99 18.24 -5.17 19.97
CA GLY A 99 19.63 -5.56 20.08
C GLY A 99 20.57 -4.49 19.54
N LEU A 100 21.59 -4.91 18.81
CA LEU A 100 22.63 -4.02 18.29
C LEU A 100 22.10 -3.07 17.20
N LYS A 101 20.98 -3.40 16.56
CA LYS A 101 20.41 -2.53 15.54
C LYS A 101 19.98 -1.19 16.09
N ARG A 102 19.70 -1.09 17.39
CA ARG A 102 19.35 0.17 18.02
C ARG A 102 20.49 1.19 17.97
N LEU A 103 21.73 0.72 17.85
CA LEU A 103 22.90 1.57 17.79
C LEU A 103 23.19 2.10 16.39
N ILE A 104 22.52 1.57 15.37
CA ILE A 104 22.70 2.01 14.00
C ILE A 104 21.73 3.16 13.73
N PRO A 105 22.19 4.29 13.16
CA PRO A 105 21.30 5.39 12.78
C PRO A 105 20.15 4.90 11.89
N GLN A 106 18.96 5.44 12.07
CA GLN A 106 17.75 4.96 11.38
C GLN A 106 17.92 4.98 9.86
N GLY A 107 18.53 6.01 9.29
CA GLY A 107 18.74 6.10 7.86
C GLY A 107 19.66 5.02 7.28
N MET A 108 20.43 4.35 8.14
CA MET A 108 21.35 3.29 7.74
C MET A 108 20.83 1.89 8.05
N ARG A 109 19.67 1.77 8.70
CA ARG A 109 19.05 0.49 9.00
C ARG A 109 18.27 -0.01 7.78
N GLN A 110 18.54 -1.26 7.41
CA GLN A 110 17.79 -1.91 6.34
C GLN A 110 16.67 -2.75 6.97
N PRO A 111 15.40 -2.58 6.56
CA PRO A 111 14.34 -3.48 7.01
C PRO A 111 14.68 -4.93 6.64
N PRO A 112 14.40 -5.89 7.52
CA PRO A 112 14.77 -7.29 7.27
C PRO A 112 13.85 -8.01 6.27
N ARG A 113 12.83 -7.34 5.76
CA ARG A 113 11.87 -7.89 4.81
C ARG A 113 11.44 -6.83 3.81
N PRO A 114 10.77 -7.24 2.70
CA PRO A 114 10.14 -6.26 1.80
C PRO A 114 9.11 -5.41 2.54
N ILE A 115 9.00 -4.15 2.16
CA ILE A 115 8.12 -3.17 2.81
C ILE A 115 7.07 -2.59 1.85
N ASP A 116 6.74 -3.33 0.80
CA ASP A 116 5.76 -2.88 -0.19
C ASP A 116 4.38 -2.65 0.42
N ASP A 117 4.04 -3.41 1.46
CA ASP A 117 2.78 -3.23 2.20
C ASP A 117 2.76 -1.91 2.97
N ILE A 118 3.90 -1.46 3.46
CA ILE A 118 4.00 -0.18 4.17
C ILE A 118 3.91 0.97 3.16
N VAL A 119 4.46 0.80 1.97
CA VAL A 119 4.24 1.74 0.87
C VAL A 119 2.74 1.86 0.59
N ALA A 120 2.03 0.74 0.52
CA ALA A 120 0.58 0.74 0.31
C ALA A 120 -0.16 1.53 1.40
N ILE A 121 0.25 1.40 2.66
CA ILE A 121 -0.30 2.19 3.77
C ILE A 121 -0.10 3.68 3.51
N LEU A 122 1.10 4.06 3.12
CA LEU A 122 1.42 5.47 2.86
C LEU A 122 0.60 6.05 1.71
N LEU A 123 0.35 5.25 0.67
CA LEU A 123 -0.49 5.69 -0.45
C LEU A 123 -1.90 6.03 0.02
N ILE A 124 -2.47 5.21 0.89
CA ILE A 124 -3.79 5.48 1.46
C ILE A 124 -3.74 6.78 2.28
N GLU A 125 -2.72 6.93 3.11
CA GLU A 125 -2.59 8.12 3.95
C GLU A 125 -2.46 9.39 3.11
N ARG A 126 -1.71 9.34 2.01
CA ARG A 126 -1.60 10.47 1.08
C ARG A 126 -2.94 10.81 0.46
N TYR A 127 -3.68 9.80 0.04
CA TYR A 127 -5.02 9.98 -0.52
C TYR A 127 -5.96 10.66 0.48
N LEU A 128 -5.96 10.18 1.72
CA LEU A 128 -6.81 10.76 2.76
C LEU A 128 -6.43 12.21 3.07
N THR A 129 -5.15 12.53 3.06
CA THR A 129 -4.67 13.88 3.28
C THR A 129 -5.11 14.81 2.15
N LEU A 130 -4.98 14.37 0.89
CA LEU A 130 -5.42 15.14 -0.27
C LEU A 130 -6.93 15.35 -0.27
N GLY A 131 -7.70 14.32 0.08
CA GLY A 131 -9.15 14.41 0.19
C GLY A 131 -9.56 15.44 1.23
N SER A 132 -8.86 15.50 2.36
CA SER A 132 -9.12 16.48 3.40
C SER A 132 -8.82 17.90 2.93
N ARG A 133 -7.80 18.08 2.09
CA ARG A 133 -7.44 19.39 1.54
C ARG A 133 -8.37 19.82 0.42
N GLY A 134 -8.93 18.86 -0.30
CA GLY A 134 -9.79 19.13 -1.44
C GLY A 134 -11.23 19.43 -1.09
N SER A 135 -11.59 19.26 0.16
CA SER A 135 -12.97 19.53 0.59
C SER A 135 -13.16 20.96 1.17
#